data_8102e9c94320768731795fe0e9ee2db5
#
_entry.id   8102e9c94320768731795fe0e9ee2db5
#
_cell.length_a   1.000
_cell.length_b   1.000
_cell.length_c   1.000
_cell.angle_alpha   90.00
_cell.angle_beta   90.00
_cell.angle_gamma   90.00
#
_symmetry.space_group_name_H-M   'P 1'
#
loop_
_entity.id
_entity.type
_entity.pdbx_description
1 polymer ?
#
loop_
_entity_poly.entity_id
_entity_poly.type
_entity_poly.pdbx_seq_one_letter_code
_entity_poly.pdbx_strand_id
1 'polypeptide(L)'
;MVEVIDGGVTTPQGFKAAGVHSGVKYRSLDLALLYSETPATACVGYTSNNVKAAPVQVMMKENAEKLQAVVINSGNANALTGRRGIEDALEMKKVTANELGLDPLNVGVMSTGLIGRFMDMHKVRYGISRASRELFNGRQADANLAEAIMTTDTIKKECAVRVRLSDGTLVYIGAICKGSGMISPHMKVLHGTTLSLITTDANLSPAFREKWQRILDGSLNMVSVDGDQSTNDTSILLANGMAGGKVADDDPEFYEALNFVMTKIARTVAADGEGATKLIEVKVSGADTKDDAVKLVKTIINSPLVKSAIFGSDPNYGRIMMALGNSGCKFNLEDVRLTIKGGDMEVPILDSGAPVFQDERSVEVVRMAMDNKEVSILVDLGVGNETATGWGCDLTYDYVRINAEYST
;
A
#
# COMPACT_ATOMS: atom_id res chain seq x y z
N MET A 1 -7.64 0.26 22.78
CA MET A 1 -7.14 1.60 22.32
C MET A 1 -5.83 1.42 21.60
N VAL A 2 -5.75 1.90 20.38
CA VAL A 2 -4.55 1.85 19.52
C VAL A 2 -3.63 3.01 19.87
N GLU A 3 -2.36 2.73 20.17
CA GLU A 3 -1.36 3.75 20.47
C GLU A 3 -0.27 3.75 19.38
N VAL A 4 -0.12 4.87 18.71
CA VAL A 4 0.94 5.06 17.71
C VAL A 4 2.27 5.29 18.43
N ILE A 5 3.28 4.54 18.01
CA ILE A 5 4.63 4.61 18.56
C ILE A 5 5.66 4.86 17.45
N ASP A 6 6.83 5.33 17.82
CA ASP A 6 7.95 5.43 16.87
C ASP A 6 8.53 4.04 16.64
N GLY A 7 8.46 3.55 15.38
CA GLY A 7 8.87 2.20 15.04
C GLY A 7 8.52 1.82 13.61
N GLY A 8 8.88 0.59 13.25
CA GLY A 8 8.63 -0.05 11.97
C GLY A 8 8.51 -1.57 12.12
N VAL A 9 8.93 -2.33 11.12
CA VAL A 9 8.76 -3.80 11.07
C VAL A 9 9.57 -4.58 12.10
N THR A 10 10.55 -3.96 12.76
CA THR A 10 11.32 -4.63 13.83
C THR A 10 10.79 -4.30 15.24
N THR A 11 9.74 -3.49 15.33
CA THR A 11 9.11 -3.14 16.61
C THR A 11 8.46 -4.33 17.33
N PRO A 12 7.73 -5.24 16.62
CA PRO A 12 7.25 -6.47 17.26
C PRO A 12 8.42 -7.39 17.64
N GLN A 13 8.26 -8.15 18.73
CA GLN A 13 9.30 -9.01 19.26
C GLN A 13 9.80 -10.04 18.22
N GLY A 14 11.10 -10.29 18.20
CA GLY A 14 11.73 -11.33 17.39
C GLY A 14 11.90 -10.99 15.92
N PHE A 15 11.59 -9.77 15.47
CA PHE A 15 11.87 -9.34 14.11
C PHE A 15 13.19 -8.55 14.04
N LYS A 16 13.98 -8.85 13.01
CA LYS A 16 15.22 -8.16 12.65
C LYS A 16 15.18 -7.77 11.17
N ALA A 17 15.82 -6.69 10.81
CA ALA A 17 15.90 -6.22 9.44
C ALA A 17 17.30 -5.75 9.07
N ALA A 18 17.57 -5.75 7.77
CA ALA A 18 18.75 -5.12 7.19
C ALA A 18 18.39 -4.51 5.84
N GLY A 19 19.05 -3.41 5.52
CA GLY A 19 19.04 -2.82 4.19
C GLY A 19 20.46 -2.47 3.79
N VAL A 20 20.93 -2.97 2.64
CA VAL A 20 22.31 -2.82 2.19
C VAL A 20 22.38 -2.35 0.74
N HIS A 21 23.51 -1.81 0.36
CA HIS A 21 23.84 -1.54 -1.05
C HIS A 21 24.55 -2.76 -1.63
N SER A 22 23.92 -3.42 -2.59
CA SER A 22 24.48 -4.58 -3.31
C SER A 22 25.11 -4.20 -4.64
N GLY A 23 24.78 -3.01 -5.17
CA GLY A 23 25.21 -2.49 -6.46
C GLY A 23 24.23 -2.73 -7.61
N VAL A 24 23.00 -3.17 -7.34
CA VAL A 24 21.90 -3.19 -8.32
C VAL A 24 21.52 -1.76 -8.69
N LYS A 25 21.34 -0.89 -7.71
CA LYS A 25 21.29 0.57 -7.92
C LYS A 25 22.69 1.18 -7.90
N TYR A 26 22.84 2.37 -8.44
CA TYR A 26 24.13 3.04 -8.54
C TYR A 26 24.67 3.53 -7.17
N ARG A 27 23.83 4.08 -6.30
CA ARG A 27 24.27 4.73 -5.03
C ARG A 27 23.43 4.39 -3.79
N SER A 28 22.15 4.07 -3.96
CA SER A 28 21.23 3.87 -2.85
C SER A 28 21.25 2.43 -2.34
N LEU A 29 20.74 2.19 -1.14
CA LEU A 29 20.43 0.85 -0.68
C LEU A 29 19.45 0.18 -1.65
N ASP A 30 19.64 -1.12 -1.92
CA ASP A 30 18.94 -1.81 -3.00
C ASP A 30 18.61 -3.29 -2.70
N LEU A 31 19.05 -3.78 -1.54
CA LEU A 31 18.71 -5.10 -1.05
C LEU A 31 18.32 -5.04 0.41
N ALA A 32 17.14 -5.57 0.71
CA ALA A 32 16.57 -5.64 2.04
C ALA A 32 16.35 -7.10 2.48
N LEU A 33 16.47 -7.34 3.77
CA LEU A 33 16.17 -8.60 4.39
C LEU A 33 15.40 -8.36 5.69
N LEU A 34 14.21 -8.99 5.80
CA LEU A 34 13.45 -9.12 7.04
C LEU A 34 13.59 -10.56 7.55
N TYR A 35 13.80 -10.72 8.85
CA TYR A 35 13.95 -12.00 9.50
C TYR A 35 13.12 -12.07 10.78
N SER A 36 12.50 -13.22 11.03
CA SER A 36 11.84 -13.56 12.30
C SER A 36 12.61 -14.67 13.02
N GLU A 37 12.81 -14.53 14.31
CA GLU A 37 13.48 -15.54 15.14
C GLU A 37 12.73 -16.88 15.21
N THR A 38 11.42 -16.85 14.98
CA THR A 38 10.54 -18.02 14.89
C THR A 38 9.76 -18.01 13.59
N PRO A 39 9.35 -19.19 13.05
CA PRO A 39 8.46 -19.23 11.89
C PRO A 39 7.17 -18.46 12.15
N ALA A 40 6.86 -17.47 11.30
CA ALA A 40 5.68 -16.62 11.39
C ALA A 40 4.56 -17.12 10.47
N THR A 41 3.32 -17.10 10.93
CA THR A 41 2.14 -17.24 10.06
C THR A 41 2.18 -16.16 9.00
N ALA A 42 2.07 -16.53 7.73
CA ALA A 42 2.16 -15.63 6.59
C ALA A 42 0.80 -15.48 5.89
N CYS A 43 0.33 -14.22 5.81
CA CYS A 43 -0.80 -13.86 4.97
C CYS A 43 -0.31 -12.96 3.85
N VAL A 44 -0.45 -13.41 2.60
CA VAL A 44 0.16 -12.73 1.45
C VAL A 44 -0.91 -12.33 0.43
N GLY A 45 -0.84 -11.07 -0.01
CA GLY A 45 -1.59 -10.54 -1.13
C GLY A 45 -0.68 -10.29 -2.32
N TYR A 46 -1.14 -10.61 -3.54
CA TYR A 46 -0.36 -10.48 -4.79
C TYR A 46 -1.11 -9.69 -5.86
N THR A 47 -0.41 -9.21 -6.88
CA THR A 47 -0.99 -8.53 -8.05
C THR A 47 -1.99 -9.38 -8.82
N SER A 48 -3.14 -8.81 -9.21
CA SER A 48 -4.07 -9.40 -10.17
C SER A 48 -3.66 -9.16 -11.64
N ASN A 49 -2.60 -8.38 -11.88
CA ASN A 49 -2.08 -8.18 -13.24
C ASN A 49 -1.76 -9.54 -13.90
N ASN A 50 -2.18 -9.72 -15.14
CA ASN A 50 -1.91 -10.95 -15.87
C ASN A 50 -0.42 -11.14 -16.19
N VAL A 51 0.34 -10.03 -16.27
CA VAL A 51 1.80 -10.01 -16.45
C VAL A 51 2.46 -10.01 -15.08
N LYS A 52 2.57 -11.17 -14.45
CA LYS A 52 3.18 -11.31 -13.13
C LYS A 52 4.69 -11.44 -13.20
N ALA A 53 5.40 -10.69 -12.35
CA ALA A 53 6.84 -10.82 -12.16
C ALA A 53 7.22 -12.21 -11.63
N ALA A 54 8.45 -12.63 -11.89
CA ALA A 54 8.93 -13.94 -11.48
C ALA A 54 8.84 -14.20 -9.96
N PRO A 55 9.20 -13.25 -9.06
CA PRO A 55 9.01 -13.43 -7.62
C PRO A 55 7.56 -13.73 -7.23
N VAL A 56 6.61 -13.01 -7.84
CA VAL A 56 5.17 -13.22 -7.60
C VAL A 56 4.75 -14.63 -8.02
N GLN A 57 5.19 -15.08 -9.22
CA GLN A 57 4.87 -16.43 -9.71
C GLN A 57 5.42 -17.51 -8.79
N VAL A 58 6.65 -17.36 -8.29
CA VAL A 58 7.29 -18.30 -7.36
C VAL A 58 6.52 -18.35 -6.05
N MET A 59 6.25 -17.20 -5.44
CA MET A 59 5.55 -17.11 -4.16
C MET A 59 4.11 -17.68 -4.24
N MET A 60 3.38 -17.37 -5.31
CA MET A 60 2.04 -17.90 -5.53
C MET A 60 2.02 -19.43 -5.70
N LYS A 61 3.00 -19.99 -6.43
CA LYS A 61 3.10 -21.44 -6.66
C LYS A 61 3.38 -22.19 -5.37
N GLU A 62 4.24 -21.66 -4.52
CA GLU A 62 4.61 -22.28 -3.25
C GLU A 62 3.52 -22.09 -2.19
N ASN A 63 2.81 -20.97 -2.20
CA ASN A 63 1.70 -20.65 -1.29
C ASN A 63 2.01 -20.96 0.19
N ALA A 64 3.19 -20.57 0.64
CA ALA A 64 3.67 -20.88 1.97
C ALA A 64 2.77 -20.26 3.06
N GLU A 65 2.37 -21.08 4.04
CA GLU A 65 1.58 -20.62 5.20
C GLU A 65 2.46 -20.01 6.29
N LYS A 66 3.75 -20.33 6.26
CA LYS A 66 4.75 -19.83 7.22
C LYS A 66 5.96 -19.31 6.48
N LEU A 67 6.43 -18.16 6.90
CA LEU A 67 7.70 -17.60 6.45
C LEU A 67 8.53 -17.22 7.69
N GLN A 68 9.85 -17.25 7.52
CA GLN A 68 10.77 -16.84 8.57
C GLN A 68 11.74 -15.75 8.11
N ALA A 69 11.87 -15.58 6.79
CA ALA A 69 12.60 -14.46 6.20
C ALA A 69 11.89 -13.96 4.93
N VAL A 70 12.12 -12.69 4.57
CA VAL A 70 11.73 -12.12 3.29
C VAL A 70 12.90 -11.34 2.72
N VAL A 71 13.36 -11.72 1.53
CA VAL A 71 14.42 -11.03 0.79
C VAL A 71 13.79 -10.16 -0.32
N ILE A 72 14.26 -8.92 -0.45
CA ILE A 72 13.70 -7.94 -1.38
C ILE A 72 14.85 -7.25 -2.10
N ASN A 73 14.79 -7.17 -3.41
CA ASN A 73 15.66 -6.26 -4.16
C ASN A 73 14.85 -5.11 -4.78
N SER A 74 15.49 -3.96 -4.91
CA SER A 74 14.98 -2.84 -5.70
C SER A 74 15.96 -2.43 -6.80
N GLY A 75 15.44 -1.70 -7.81
CA GLY A 75 16.19 -1.32 -9.02
C GLY A 75 16.00 -2.29 -10.20
N ASN A 76 15.56 -3.52 -9.95
CA ASN A 76 15.20 -4.50 -10.97
C ASN A 76 13.94 -5.26 -10.52
N ALA A 77 12.91 -5.24 -11.36
CA ALA A 77 11.61 -5.85 -11.06
C ALA A 77 11.59 -7.37 -11.25
N ASN A 78 12.56 -7.94 -11.94
CA ASN A 78 12.54 -9.34 -12.37
C ASN A 78 11.19 -9.72 -13.02
N ALA A 79 10.66 -8.85 -13.86
CA ALA A 79 9.43 -9.00 -14.63
C ALA A 79 9.75 -9.06 -16.13
N LEU A 80 8.97 -9.85 -16.88
CA LEU A 80 9.21 -10.15 -18.31
C LEU A 80 10.58 -10.80 -18.59
N THR A 81 11.10 -11.57 -17.64
CA THR A 81 12.42 -12.21 -17.69
C THR A 81 12.35 -13.71 -18.00
N GLY A 82 11.15 -14.21 -18.26
CA GLY A 82 10.92 -15.60 -18.66
C GLY A 82 11.43 -16.63 -17.62
N ARG A 83 11.87 -17.78 -18.10
CA ARG A 83 12.36 -18.88 -17.25
C ARG A 83 13.55 -18.47 -16.36
N ARG A 84 14.47 -17.68 -16.92
CA ARG A 84 15.64 -17.20 -16.17
C ARG A 84 15.21 -16.38 -14.94
N GLY A 85 14.20 -15.52 -15.04
CA GLY A 85 13.71 -14.76 -13.89
C GLY A 85 13.15 -15.64 -12.78
N ILE A 86 12.48 -16.73 -13.11
CA ILE A 86 12.02 -17.73 -12.14
C ILE A 86 13.21 -18.39 -11.44
N GLU A 87 14.24 -18.78 -12.19
CA GLU A 87 15.47 -19.36 -11.66
C GLU A 87 16.20 -18.37 -10.74
N ASP A 88 16.29 -17.09 -11.12
CA ASP A 88 16.87 -16.01 -10.31
C ASP A 88 16.10 -15.81 -8.99
N ALA A 89 14.76 -15.79 -9.02
CA ALA A 89 13.93 -15.65 -7.82
C ALA A 89 14.08 -16.85 -6.87
N LEU A 90 14.11 -18.07 -7.39
CA LEU A 90 14.37 -19.28 -6.61
C LEU A 90 15.79 -19.28 -6.02
N GLU A 91 16.76 -18.78 -6.75
CA GLU A 91 18.13 -18.63 -6.27
C GLU A 91 18.23 -17.62 -5.12
N MET A 92 17.53 -16.48 -5.19
CA MET A 92 17.47 -15.51 -4.09
C MET A 92 16.97 -16.19 -2.80
N LYS A 93 15.90 -16.96 -2.88
CA LYS A 93 15.37 -17.71 -1.73
C LYS A 93 16.39 -18.71 -1.19
N LYS A 94 17.02 -19.50 -2.07
CA LYS A 94 18.00 -20.51 -1.70
C LYS A 94 19.24 -19.91 -1.03
N VAL A 95 19.78 -18.83 -1.58
CA VAL A 95 20.94 -18.14 -0.99
C VAL A 95 20.58 -17.57 0.38
N THR A 96 19.44 -16.92 0.51
CA THR A 96 18.95 -16.39 1.79
C THR A 96 18.76 -17.51 2.83
N ALA A 97 18.15 -18.61 2.43
CA ALA A 97 17.96 -19.77 3.30
C ALA A 97 19.29 -20.35 3.79
N ASN A 98 20.26 -20.49 2.90
CA ASN A 98 21.60 -20.98 3.25
C ASN A 98 22.32 -20.06 4.24
N GLU A 99 22.27 -18.74 4.05
CA GLU A 99 22.91 -17.76 4.94
C GLU A 99 22.26 -17.73 6.34
N LEU A 100 20.97 -18.05 6.44
CA LEU A 100 20.20 -18.00 7.69
C LEU A 100 19.97 -19.39 8.31
N GLY A 101 20.37 -20.48 7.66
CA GLY A 101 20.10 -21.83 8.14
C GLY A 101 18.63 -22.24 8.08
N LEU A 102 17.89 -21.79 7.09
CA LEU A 102 16.46 -22.01 6.90
C LEU A 102 16.16 -22.98 5.74
N ASP A 103 14.93 -23.49 5.72
CA ASP A 103 14.37 -24.10 4.50
C ASP A 103 14.02 -22.99 3.48
N PRO A 104 14.39 -23.12 2.19
CA PRO A 104 14.00 -22.17 1.16
C PRO A 104 12.48 -21.93 1.06
N LEU A 105 11.65 -22.89 1.44
CA LEU A 105 10.19 -22.72 1.49
C LEU A 105 9.75 -21.70 2.56
N ASN A 106 10.57 -21.49 3.60
CA ASN A 106 10.30 -20.50 4.65
C ASN A 106 10.86 -19.11 4.32
N VAL A 107 11.35 -18.89 3.10
CA VAL A 107 11.86 -17.60 2.64
C VAL A 107 10.93 -17.01 1.59
N GLY A 108 10.41 -15.80 1.84
CA GLY A 108 9.69 -14.99 0.87
C GLY A 108 10.66 -14.23 -0.04
N VAL A 109 10.24 -13.94 -1.27
CA VAL A 109 11.02 -13.16 -2.24
C VAL A 109 10.16 -12.09 -2.90
N MET A 110 10.69 -10.86 -2.98
CA MET A 110 10.05 -9.72 -3.63
C MET A 110 11.08 -8.96 -4.46
N SER A 111 10.63 -8.32 -5.53
CA SER A 111 11.48 -7.45 -6.38
C SER A 111 10.70 -6.23 -6.84
N THR A 112 11.40 -5.12 -7.10
CA THR A 112 10.79 -3.91 -7.66
C THR A 112 11.83 -3.11 -8.46
N GLY A 113 11.38 -2.32 -9.44
CA GLY A 113 12.23 -1.47 -10.28
C GLY A 113 11.99 -1.69 -11.77
N LEU A 114 13.03 -1.68 -12.57
CA LEU A 114 12.93 -1.76 -14.02
C LEU A 114 12.42 -3.12 -14.51
N ILE A 115 11.46 -3.09 -15.42
CA ILE A 115 10.87 -4.25 -16.08
C ILE A 115 11.67 -4.61 -17.34
N GLY A 116 11.76 -5.91 -17.69
CA GLY A 116 12.36 -6.38 -18.93
C GLY A 116 13.90 -6.48 -18.89
N ARG A 117 14.51 -6.38 -17.72
CA ARG A 117 15.96 -6.55 -17.54
C ARG A 117 16.29 -7.80 -16.72
N PHE A 118 17.28 -8.56 -17.13
CA PHE A 118 17.82 -9.66 -16.34
C PHE A 118 18.53 -9.14 -15.09
N MET A 119 18.40 -9.88 -14.00
CA MET A 119 19.03 -9.54 -12.74
C MET A 119 20.53 -9.90 -12.76
N ASP A 120 21.36 -9.04 -12.17
CA ASP A 120 22.76 -9.37 -11.90
C ASP A 120 22.84 -10.16 -10.59
N MET A 121 22.78 -11.48 -10.70
CA MET A 121 22.77 -12.38 -9.55
C MET A 121 24.07 -12.39 -8.75
N HIS A 122 25.19 -11.93 -9.34
CA HIS A 122 26.44 -11.77 -8.56
C HIS A 122 26.27 -10.68 -7.50
N LYS A 123 25.71 -9.54 -7.88
CA LYS A 123 25.42 -8.42 -6.98
C LYS A 123 24.37 -8.81 -5.92
N VAL A 124 23.32 -9.49 -6.35
CA VAL A 124 22.24 -9.93 -5.45
C VAL A 124 22.76 -10.91 -4.40
N ARG A 125 23.55 -11.92 -4.79
CA ARG A 125 24.21 -12.86 -3.83
C ARG A 125 25.09 -12.14 -2.82
N TYR A 126 25.93 -11.21 -3.29
CA TYR A 126 26.73 -10.37 -2.42
C TYR A 126 25.89 -9.59 -1.42
N GLY A 127 24.83 -8.94 -1.89
CA GLY A 127 23.89 -8.19 -1.04
C GLY A 127 23.21 -9.07 0.00
N ILE A 128 22.73 -10.26 -0.38
CA ILE A 128 22.09 -11.21 0.55
C ILE A 128 23.06 -11.63 1.65
N SER A 129 24.27 -12.04 1.29
CA SER A 129 25.29 -12.46 2.27
C SER A 129 25.67 -11.31 3.22
N ARG A 130 25.72 -10.08 2.72
CA ARG A 130 25.96 -8.90 3.53
C ARG A 130 24.78 -8.59 4.47
N ALA A 131 23.55 -8.55 3.94
CA ALA A 131 22.35 -8.27 4.72
C ALA A 131 22.13 -9.29 5.85
N SER A 132 22.42 -10.56 5.60
CA SER A 132 22.28 -11.63 6.61
C SER A 132 23.20 -11.44 7.82
N ARG A 133 24.37 -10.82 7.64
CA ARG A 133 25.32 -10.48 8.72
C ARG A 133 24.99 -9.18 9.42
N GLU A 134 24.23 -8.30 8.77
CA GLU A 134 23.84 -6.97 9.27
C GLU A 134 22.41 -6.94 9.82
N LEU A 135 21.79 -8.09 10.12
CA LEU A 135 20.47 -8.16 10.73
C LEU A 135 20.45 -7.66 12.16
N PHE A 136 19.66 -6.65 12.45
CA PHE A 136 19.44 -6.14 13.81
C PHE A 136 18.00 -5.59 13.95
N ASN A 137 17.60 -5.19 15.14
CA ASN A 137 16.31 -4.57 15.42
C ASN A 137 16.48 -3.12 15.85
N GLY A 138 15.43 -2.32 15.68
CA GLY A 138 15.38 -0.92 16.06
C GLY A 138 15.28 0.04 14.88
N ARG A 139 15.10 1.32 15.17
CA ARG A 139 14.77 2.36 14.17
C ARG A 139 15.73 2.42 12.96
N GLN A 140 17.01 2.19 13.18
CA GLN A 140 17.96 2.22 12.07
C GLN A 140 17.79 1.02 11.14
N ALA A 141 17.45 -0.16 11.68
CA ALA A 141 17.15 -1.36 10.88
C ALA A 141 15.89 -1.13 10.03
N ASP A 142 14.83 -0.59 10.64
CA ASP A 142 13.59 -0.22 9.95
C ASP A 142 13.89 0.78 8.82
N ALA A 143 14.61 1.86 9.13
CA ALA A 143 14.94 2.91 8.17
C ALA A 143 15.81 2.40 7.01
N ASN A 144 16.76 1.49 7.26
CA ASN A 144 17.60 0.90 6.23
C ASN A 144 16.78 -0.03 5.31
N LEU A 145 15.89 -0.85 5.88
CA LEU A 145 15.00 -1.70 5.10
C LEU A 145 14.05 -0.85 4.25
N ALA A 146 13.41 0.18 4.84
CA ALA A 146 12.51 1.07 4.13
C ALA A 146 13.21 1.74 2.93
N GLU A 147 14.44 2.24 3.12
CA GLU A 147 15.23 2.85 2.04
C GLU A 147 15.61 1.86 0.95
N ALA A 148 15.99 0.64 1.35
CA ALA A 148 16.44 -0.38 0.41
C ALA A 148 15.34 -0.85 -0.56
N ILE A 149 14.06 -0.72 -0.19
CA ILE A 149 12.94 -1.10 -1.07
C ILE A 149 12.38 0.05 -1.91
N MET A 150 12.71 1.31 -1.62
CA MET A 150 12.23 2.49 -2.35
C MET A 150 12.70 2.49 -3.80
N THR A 151 11.92 3.11 -4.68
CA THR A 151 12.28 3.37 -6.10
C THR A 151 12.18 4.86 -6.41
N THR A 152 11.01 5.36 -6.74
CA THR A 152 10.71 6.78 -6.98
C THR A 152 10.11 7.47 -5.76
N ASP A 153 9.94 6.74 -4.67
CA ASP A 153 9.45 7.25 -3.40
C ASP A 153 10.30 8.42 -2.88
N THR A 154 9.66 9.47 -2.37
CA THR A 154 10.36 10.64 -1.80
C THR A 154 10.50 10.54 -0.29
N ILE A 155 9.66 9.74 0.37
CA ILE A 155 9.67 9.50 1.81
C ILE A 155 9.62 8.00 2.14
N LYS A 156 10.20 7.63 3.28
CA LYS A 156 10.03 6.31 3.89
C LYS A 156 8.63 6.19 4.48
N LYS A 157 7.93 5.10 4.17
CA LYS A 157 6.55 4.86 4.60
C LYS A 157 6.55 3.80 5.68
N GLU A 158 6.46 4.23 6.93
CA GLU A 158 6.56 3.39 8.12
C GLU A 158 5.42 3.71 9.09
N CYS A 159 4.98 2.70 9.82
CA CYS A 159 4.02 2.87 10.91
C CYS A 159 4.22 1.77 11.94
N ALA A 160 4.19 2.11 13.23
CA ALA A 160 4.11 1.13 14.29
C ALA A 160 3.06 1.55 15.33
N VAL A 161 2.38 0.55 15.88
CA VAL A 161 1.42 0.72 16.96
C VAL A 161 1.59 -0.37 18.01
N ARG A 162 1.13 -0.07 19.22
CA ARG A 162 0.88 -1.08 20.23
C ARG A 162 -0.61 -1.11 20.61
N VAL A 163 -1.09 -2.29 20.92
CA VAL A 163 -2.49 -2.50 21.29
C VAL A 163 -2.59 -3.59 22.35
N ARG A 164 -3.52 -3.44 23.28
CA ARG A 164 -3.86 -4.46 24.26
C ARG A 164 -5.06 -5.24 23.74
N LEU A 165 -4.89 -6.53 23.56
CA LEU A 165 -5.94 -7.44 23.11
C LEU A 165 -7.00 -7.67 24.19
N SER A 166 -8.14 -8.25 23.79
CA SER A 166 -9.26 -8.53 24.70
C SER A 166 -8.90 -9.50 25.84
N ASP A 167 -7.89 -10.36 25.64
CA ASP A 167 -7.37 -11.26 26.68
C ASP A 167 -6.32 -10.61 27.61
N GLY A 168 -6.01 -9.33 27.39
CA GLY A 168 -5.04 -8.55 28.16
C GLY A 168 -3.61 -8.59 27.58
N THR A 169 -3.32 -9.39 26.56
CA THR A 169 -2.00 -9.47 25.92
C THR A 169 -1.66 -8.15 25.25
N LEU A 170 -0.45 -7.64 25.47
CA LEU A 170 0.05 -6.45 24.77
C LEU A 170 0.81 -6.94 23.51
N VAL A 171 0.36 -6.48 22.35
CA VAL A 171 0.97 -6.80 21.07
C VAL A 171 1.41 -5.56 20.30
N TYR A 172 2.36 -5.73 19.41
CA TYR A 172 2.87 -4.70 18.52
C TYR A 172 2.55 -5.04 17.07
N ILE A 173 2.30 -4.02 16.27
CA ILE A 173 2.16 -4.13 14.81
C ILE A 173 3.10 -3.11 14.19
N GLY A 174 3.99 -3.56 13.31
CA GLY A 174 4.89 -2.72 12.53
C GLY A 174 4.61 -2.87 11.04
N ALA A 175 4.76 -1.80 10.28
CA ALA A 175 4.56 -1.82 8.83
C ALA A 175 5.57 -0.93 8.11
N ILE A 176 6.00 -1.40 6.95
CA ILE A 176 6.79 -0.66 5.97
C ILE A 176 6.18 -0.88 4.59
N CYS A 177 6.17 0.17 3.77
CA CYS A 177 5.66 0.12 2.42
C CYS A 177 6.49 0.97 1.48
N LYS A 178 6.55 0.59 0.21
CA LYS A 178 7.01 1.43 -0.89
C LYS A 178 5.94 1.51 -1.98
N GLY A 179 5.87 2.63 -2.65
CA GLY A 179 5.00 2.88 -3.79
C GLY A 179 4.80 4.38 -3.99
N SER A 180 5.02 4.85 -5.23
CA SER A 180 4.90 6.24 -5.64
C SER A 180 4.34 6.36 -7.06
N GLY A 181 4.84 5.58 -8.03
CA GLY A 181 4.30 5.42 -9.38
C GLY A 181 3.88 3.98 -9.68
N MET A 182 3.07 3.79 -10.73
CA MET A 182 2.43 2.53 -11.09
C MET A 182 1.59 1.99 -9.92
N ILE A 183 0.71 2.85 -9.38
CA ILE A 183 -0.10 2.58 -8.18
C ILE A 183 -1.58 2.67 -8.49
N SER A 184 -2.21 1.53 -8.70
CA SER A 184 -3.66 1.32 -8.67
C SER A 184 -3.95 -0.13 -8.25
N PRO A 185 -3.74 -0.46 -6.98
CA PRO A 185 -3.84 -1.84 -6.51
C PRO A 185 -5.22 -2.45 -6.70
N HIS A 186 -5.22 -3.71 -7.10
CA HIS A 186 -6.35 -4.61 -7.09
C HIS A 186 -5.89 -5.92 -6.44
N MET A 187 -5.64 -5.86 -5.12
CA MET A 187 -5.09 -7.00 -4.38
C MET A 187 -6.16 -8.02 -4.02
N LYS A 188 -5.93 -9.28 -4.37
CA LYS A 188 -6.62 -10.43 -3.79
C LYS A 188 -5.60 -11.23 -2.98
N VAL A 189 -6.01 -12.01 -1.98
CA VAL A 189 -5.10 -12.90 -1.22
C VAL A 189 -4.39 -13.91 -2.14
N LEU A 190 -4.57 -13.75 -3.43
CA LEU A 190 -3.80 -14.35 -4.52
C LEU A 190 -3.30 -13.31 -5.53
N HIS A 191 -3.45 -11.96 -5.29
CA HIS A 191 -3.09 -10.91 -6.26
C HIS A 191 -2.97 -9.51 -5.62
N GLY A 192 -1.88 -8.76 -5.78
CA GLY A 192 -1.70 -7.43 -5.18
C GLY A 192 -0.63 -6.47 -5.77
N THR A 193 -0.75 -5.14 -5.51
CA THR A 193 0.09 -4.02 -6.02
C THR A 193 0.77 -3.24 -4.90
N THR A 194 2.06 -3.07 -4.85
CA THR A 194 2.84 -2.37 -3.84
C THR A 194 3.67 -3.36 -3.03
N LEU A 195 4.91 -3.04 -2.70
CA LEU A 195 5.65 -3.86 -1.76
C LEU A 195 5.39 -3.36 -0.35
N SER A 196 4.72 -4.18 0.45
CA SER A 196 4.52 -3.89 1.86
C SER A 196 4.85 -5.09 2.73
N LEU A 197 5.49 -4.82 3.85
CA LEU A 197 5.76 -5.77 4.92
C LEU A 197 5.06 -5.30 6.18
N ILE A 198 4.27 -6.17 6.75
CA ILE A 198 3.60 -5.97 8.03
C ILE A 198 4.04 -7.07 8.97
N THR A 199 4.44 -6.71 10.17
CA THR A 199 4.89 -7.65 11.20
C THR A 199 4.05 -7.48 12.44
N THR A 200 3.84 -8.57 13.17
CA THR A 200 3.23 -8.55 14.50
C THR A 200 3.75 -9.72 15.33
N ASP A 201 3.85 -9.50 16.63
CA ASP A 201 4.14 -10.55 17.61
C ASP A 201 2.86 -11.21 18.16
N ALA A 202 1.67 -10.82 17.68
CA ALA A 202 0.42 -11.50 17.97
C ALA A 202 0.41 -12.94 17.41
N ASN A 203 -0.38 -13.80 18.04
CA ASN A 203 -0.61 -15.17 17.58
C ASN A 203 -1.79 -15.18 16.59
N LEU A 204 -1.53 -15.49 15.32
CA LEU A 204 -2.54 -15.62 14.27
C LEU A 204 -2.53 -17.03 13.68
N SER A 205 -3.72 -17.54 13.36
CA SER A 205 -3.85 -18.80 12.61
C SER A 205 -3.74 -18.59 11.10
N PRO A 206 -3.47 -19.63 10.31
CA PRO A 206 -3.50 -19.54 8.85
C PRO A 206 -4.86 -19.09 8.26
N ALA A 207 -5.97 -19.28 9.00
CA ALA A 207 -7.30 -18.85 8.59
C ALA A 207 -7.44 -17.32 8.53
N PHE A 208 -6.55 -16.55 9.17
CA PHE A 208 -6.54 -15.09 9.10
C PHE A 208 -6.40 -14.54 7.66
N ARG A 209 -5.97 -15.37 6.71
CA ARG A 209 -5.88 -14.99 5.27
C ARG A 209 -7.18 -14.40 4.71
N GLU A 210 -8.33 -14.92 5.10
CA GLU A 210 -9.62 -14.39 4.62
C GLU A 210 -9.88 -12.97 5.16
N LYS A 211 -9.48 -12.70 6.40
CA LYS A 211 -9.57 -11.37 7.00
C LYS A 211 -8.55 -10.42 6.42
N TRP A 212 -7.35 -10.92 6.12
CA TRP A 212 -6.31 -10.15 5.45
C TRP A 212 -6.80 -9.58 4.11
N GLN A 213 -7.57 -10.36 3.32
CA GLN A 213 -8.17 -9.84 2.10
C GLN A 213 -9.07 -8.62 2.38
N ARG A 214 -9.94 -8.69 3.38
CA ARG A 214 -10.84 -7.57 3.73
C ARG A 214 -10.08 -6.32 4.16
N ILE A 215 -8.97 -6.50 4.87
CA ILE A 215 -8.10 -5.39 5.28
C ILE A 215 -7.45 -4.75 4.07
N LEU A 216 -6.94 -5.54 3.11
CA LEU A 216 -6.40 -5.04 1.86
C LEU A 216 -7.45 -4.30 1.04
N ASP A 217 -8.67 -4.83 0.96
CA ASP A 217 -9.79 -4.22 0.22
C ASP A 217 -10.26 -2.90 0.83
N GLY A 218 -10.08 -2.72 2.14
CA GLY A 218 -10.37 -1.45 2.84
C GLY A 218 -9.20 -0.47 2.92
N SER A 219 -8.02 -0.84 2.42
CA SER A 219 -6.80 -0.03 2.55
C SER A 219 -6.04 0.12 1.23
N LEU A 220 -4.99 -0.67 1.00
CA LEU A 220 -4.13 -0.54 -0.17
C LEU A 220 -4.91 -0.69 -1.49
N ASN A 221 -5.90 -1.56 -1.57
CA ASN A 221 -6.75 -1.70 -2.76
C ASN A 221 -7.60 -0.45 -3.07
N MET A 222 -7.70 0.46 -2.12
CA MET A 222 -8.42 1.73 -2.28
C MET A 222 -7.52 2.91 -2.65
N VAL A 223 -6.22 2.65 -2.91
CA VAL A 223 -5.28 3.67 -3.38
C VAL A 223 -5.24 3.72 -4.90
N SER A 224 -5.06 4.90 -5.48
CA SER A 224 -4.63 5.08 -6.87
C SER A 224 -3.85 6.36 -7.06
N VAL A 225 -2.67 6.26 -7.69
CA VAL A 225 -1.87 7.40 -8.13
C VAL A 225 -2.12 7.69 -9.63
N ASP A 226 -2.05 6.67 -10.47
CA ASP A 226 -2.07 6.81 -11.93
C ASP A 226 -3.02 5.83 -12.65
N GLY A 227 -3.71 4.98 -11.92
CA GLY A 227 -4.62 3.99 -12.49
C GLY A 227 -3.93 2.72 -12.99
N ASP A 228 -2.59 2.67 -12.95
CA ASP A 228 -1.80 1.57 -13.50
C ASP A 228 -1.46 0.52 -12.44
N GLN A 229 -1.75 -0.74 -12.77
CA GLN A 229 -1.49 -1.88 -11.89
C GLN A 229 -0.12 -2.49 -12.19
N SER A 230 0.73 -2.59 -11.16
CA SER A 230 2.08 -3.15 -11.30
C SER A 230 2.10 -4.67 -11.50
N THR A 231 3.21 -5.16 -12.03
CA THR A 231 3.51 -6.58 -12.22
C THR A 231 4.04 -7.28 -10.96
N ASN A 232 4.44 -6.51 -9.95
CA ASN A 232 5.27 -7.01 -8.82
C ASN A 232 4.59 -6.98 -7.46
N ASP A 233 3.43 -6.39 -7.37
CA ASP A 233 2.84 -6.05 -6.09
C ASP A 233 2.66 -7.23 -5.17
N THR A 234 3.15 -7.06 -3.95
CA THR A 234 3.10 -8.08 -2.91
C THR A 234 2.99 -7.42 -1.54
N SER A 235 2.00 -7.82 -0.77
CA SER A 235 1.79 -7.40 0.62
C SER A 235 1.88 -8.63 1.52
N ILE A 236 2.81 -8.63 2.48
CA ILE A 236 3.06 -9.76 3.38
C ILE A 236 2.81 -9.32 4.82
N LEU A 237 1.89 -9.99 5.50
CA LEU A 237 1.73 -9.94 6.95
C LEU A 237 2.42 -11.17 7.56
N LEU A 238 3.33 -10.95 8.50
CA LEU A 238 4.00 -11.99 9.28
C LEU A 238 3.61 -11.86 10.76
N ALA A 239 3.06 -12.94 11.31
CA ALA A 239 2.69 -13.04 12.72
C ALA A 239 3.47 -14.17 13.39
N ASN A 240 4.41 -13.85 14.28
CA ASN A 240 5.31 -14.84 14.87
C ASN A 240 4.87 -15.36 16.24
N GLY A 241 3.83 -14.79 16.85
CA GLY A 241 3.24 -15.25 18.11
C GLY A 241 4.11 -15.02 19.36
N MET A 242 5.19 -14.24 19.27
CA MET A 242 6.14 -14.10 20.38
C MET A 242 5.62 -13.29 21.57
N ALA A 243 4.55 -12.51 21.40
CA ALA A 243 3.87 -11.87 22.52
C ALA A 243 3.10 -12.87 23.40
N GLY A 244 2.92 -14.11 22.92
CA GLY A 244 2.06 -15.11 23.57
C GLY A 244 0.57 -14.80 23.40
N GLY A 245 -0.24 -15.20 24.39
CA GLY A 245 -1.68 -14.97 24.35
C GLY A 245 -2.45 -15.95 23.48
N LYS A 246 -3.75 -15.72 23.35
CA LYS A 246 -4.66 -16.51 22.51
C LYS A 246 -4.48 -16.15 21.04
N VAL A 247 -5.02 -17.01 20.17
CA VAL A 247 -5.15 -16.68 18.74
C VAL A 247 -6.06 -15.45 18.61
N ALA A 248 -5.54 -14.41 17.93
CA ALA A 248 -6.17 -13.09 17.83
C ALA A 248 -6.99 -12.90 16.54
N ASP A 249 -7.30 -13.98 15.82
CA ASP A 249 -8.00 -13.89 14.53
C ASP A 249 -9.33 -13.13 14.63
N ASP A 250 -10.07 -13.28 15.73
CA ASP A 250 -11.36 -12.65 15.98
C ASP A 250 -11.30 -11.51 17.01
N ASP A 251 -10.11 -11.10 17.42
CA ASP A 251 -9.93 -10.01 18.38
C ASP A 251 -10.24 -8.66 17.75
N PRO A 252 -11.25 -7.91 18.23
CA PRO A 252 -11.65 -6.64 17.64
C PRO A 252 -10.58 -5.56 17.77
N GLU A 253 -9.83 -5.55 18.89
CA GLU A 253 -8.77 -4.56 19.15
C GLU A 253 -7.59 -4.77 18.19
N PHE A 254 -7.25 -6.05 17.90
CA PHE A 254 -6.25 -6.38 16.91
C PHE A 254 -6.68 -5.93 15.51
N TYR A 255 -7.92 -6.22 15.15
CA TYR A 255 -8.46 -5.88 13.83
C TYR A 255 -8.52 -4.36 13.63
N GLU A 256 -8.96 -3.61 14.64
CA GLU A 256 -8.96 -2.14 14.62
C GLU A 256 -7.54 -1.58 14.45
N ALA A 257 -6.57 -2.10 15.23
CA ALA A 257 -5.18 -1.66 15.17
C ALA A 257 -4.54 -1.94 13.79
N LEU A 258 -4.78 -3.12 13.23
CA LEU A 258 -4.26 -3.50 11.92
C LEU A 258 -4.89 -2.65 10.80
N ASN A 259 -6.21 -2.40 10.84
CA ASN A 259 -6.88 -1.49 9.92
C ASN A 259 -6.34 -0.06 10.01
N PHE A 260 -6.08 0.43 11.22
CA PHE A 260 -5.47 1.74 11.41
C PHE A 260 -4.10 1.83 10.73
N VAL A 261 -3.22 0.85 10.97
CA VAL A 261 -1.89 0.78 10.36
C VAL A 261 -1.99 0.77 8.83
N MET A 262 -2.84 -0.10 8.28
CA MET A 262 -2.98 -0.27 6.84
C MET A 262 -3.60 0.96 6.16
N THR A 263 -4.56 1.62 6.81
CA THR A 263 -5.14 2.89 6.33
C THR A 263 -4.08 4.00 6.34
N LYS A 264 -3.28 4.10 7.40
CA LYS A 264 -2.20 5.10 7.47
C LYS A 264 -1.17 4.89 6.37
N ILE A 265 -0.75 3.65 6.13
CA ILE A 265 0.15 3.29 5.02
C ILE A 265 -0.48 3.64 3.66
N ALA A 266 -1.74 3.28 3.42
CA ALA A 266 -2.46 3.58 2.18
C ALA A 266 -2.51 5.10 1.89
N ARG A 267 -2.85 5.91 2.88
CA ARG A 267 -2.84 7.39 2.77
C ARG A 267 -1.44 7.92 2.46
N THR A 268 -0.41 7.37 3.11
CA THR A 268 0.98 7.80 2.88
C THR A 268 1.46 7.46 1.46
N VAL A 269 1.07 6.28 0.93
CA VAL A 269 1.36 5.91 -0.47
C VAL A 269 0.70 6.88 -1.45
N ALA A 270 -0.57 7.22 -1.23
CA ALA A 270 -1.29 8.18 -2.08
C ALA A 270 -0.68 9.59 -2.00
N ALA A 271 -0.31 10.05 -0.80
CA ALA A 271 0.27 11.36 -0.58
C ALA A 271 1.66 11.54 -1.21
N ASP A 272 2.43 10.44 -1.32
CA ASP A 272 3.77 10.40 -1.94
C ASP A 272 3.71 9.91 -3.41
N GLY A 273 2.58 10.09 -4.09
CA GLY A 273 2.48 9.81 -5.53
C GLY A 273 3.49 10.64 -6.34
N GLU A 274 4.02 10.07 -7.44
CA GLU A 274 5.01 10.75 -8.28
C GLU A 274 4.56 12.16 -8.67
N GLY A 275 5.32 13.17 -8.23
CA GLY A 275 5.04 14.58 -8.48
C GLY A 275 3.81 15.14 -7.76
N ALA A 276 3.21 14.41 -6.82
CA ALA A 276 2.02 14.83 -6.09
C ALA A 276 2.30 16.07 -5.20
N THR A 277 1.31 16.95 -5.12
CA THR A 277 1.32 18.11 -4.22
C THR A 277 0.19 18.08 -3.20
N LYS A 278 -0.87 17.30 -3.47
CA LYS A 278 -2.07 17.18 -2.63
C LYS A 278 -2.53 15.73 -2.54
N LEU A 279 -2.89 15.30 -1.32
CA LEU A 279 -3.62 14.06 -1.08
C LEU A 279 -5.11 14.30 -1.38
N ILE A 280 -5.71 13.38 -2.11
CA ILE A 280 -7.16 13.33 -2.35
C ILE A 280 -7.74 12.15 -1.58
N GLU A 281 -8.69 12.41 -0.69
CA GLU A 281 -9.51 11.38 -0.08
C GLU A 281 -10.92 11.46 -0.70
N VAL A 282 -11.44 10.34 -1.19
CA VAL A 282 -12.81 10.25 -1.70
C VAL A 282 -13.59 9.30 -0.81
N LYS A 283 -14.69 9.77 -0.25
CA LYS A 283 -15.64 8.96 0.51
C LYS A 283 -16.99 8.97 -0.20
N VAL A 284 -17.47 7.78 -0.55
CA VAL A 284 -18.82 7.56 -1.07
C VAL A 284 -19.62 6.86 0.02
N SER A 285 -20.83 7.38 0.31
CA SER A 285 -21.82 6.81 1.22
C SER A 285 -23.16 6.68 0.51
N GLY A 286 -24.06 5.89 1.10
CA GLY A 286 -25.41 5.72 0.56
C GLY A 286 -25.48 4.91 -0.74
N ALA A 287 -24.48 4.10 -1.07
CA ALA A 287 -24.50 3.21 -2.23
C ALA A 287 -25.37 1.97 -1.98
N ASP A 288 -25.91 1.38 -3.04
CA ASP A 288 -26.73 0.18 -2.99
C ASP A 288 -25.89 -1.06 -2.60
N THR A 289 -24.71 -1.19 -3.20
CA THR A 289 -23.78 -2.28 -2.92
C THR A 289 -22.39 -1.78 -2.55
N LYS A 290 -21.61 -2.61 -1.84
CA LYS A 290 -20.20 -2.32 -1.54
C LYS A 290 -19.36 -2.14 -2.80
N ASP A 291 -19.62 -2.96 -3.82
CA ASP A 291 -18.92 -2.91 -5.10
C ASP A 291 -19.19 -1.60 -5.83
N ASP A 292 -20.42 -1.09 -5.80
CA ASP A 292 -20.76 0.22 -6.36
C ASP A 292 -20.03 1.34 -5.62
N ALA A 293 -20.03 1.31 -4.28
CA ALA A 293 -19.29 2.29 -3.49
C ALA A 293 -17.80 2.32 -3.85
N VAL A 294 -17.15 1.15 -3.94
CA VAL A 294 -15.75 1.00 -4.34
C VAL A 294 -15.52 1.53 -5.76
N LYS A 295 -16.37 1.15 -6.71
CA LYS A 295 -16.28 1.55 -8.12
C LYS A 295 -16.39 3.06 -8.29
N LEU A 296 -17.34 3.68 -7.59
CA LEU A 296 -17.54 5.13 -7.60
C LEU A 296 -16.32 5.88 -7.05
N VAL A 297 -15.80 5.46 -5.89
CA VAL A 297 -14.56 6.00 -5.33
C VAL A 297 -13.43 5.91 -6.34
N LYS A 298 -13.18 4.72 -6.91
CA LYS A 298 -12.12 4.49 -7.89
C LYS A 298 -12.29 5.34 -9.16
N THR A 299 -13.50 5.52 -9.64
CA THR A 299 -13.78 6.34 -10.83
C THR A 299 -13.45 7.82 -10.59
N ILE A 300 -13.72 8.34 -9.39
CA ILE A 300 -13.39 9.72 -9.04
C ILE A 300 -11.87 9.90 -8.91
N ILE A 301 -11.19 9.07 -8.11
CA ILE A 301 -9.74 9.23 -7.87
C ILE A 301 -8.89 8.95 -9.11
N ASN A 302 -9.39 8.18 -10.08
CA ASN A 302 -8.70 7.90 -11.35
C ASN A 302 -9.00 8.92 -12.44
N SER A 303 -9.94 9.86 -12.25
CA SER A 303 -10.28 10.84 -13.26
C SER A 303 -9.18 11.89 -13.44
N PRO A 304 -8.49 11.96 -14.59
CA PRO A 304 -7.48 13.00 -14.84
C PRO A 304 -8.03 14.41 -14.70
N LEU A 305 -9.30 14.62 -15.07
CA LEU A 305 -9.95 15.93 -14.94
C LEU A 305 -10.20 16.32 -13.48
N VAL A 306 -10.60 15.37 -12.63
CA VAL A 306 -10.75 15.61 -11.18
C VAL A 306 -9.39 15.90 -10.57
N LYS A 307 -8.39 15.07 -10.84
CA LYS A 307 -7.02 15.21 -10.31
C LYS A 307 -6.38 16.56 -10.72
N SER A 308 -6.60 16.99 -11.97
CA SER A 308 -6.12 18.30 -12.47
C SER A 308 -6.87 19.47 -11.83
N ALA A 309 -8.18 19.33 -11.56
CA ALA A 309 -8.94 20.35 -10.84
C ALA A 309 -8.41 20.54 -9.41
N ILE A 310 -8.14 19.43 -8.71
CA ILE A 310 -7.55 19.47 -7.35
C ILE A 310 -6.15 20.12 -7.39
N PHE A 311 -5.31 19.78 -8.38
CA PHE A 311 -4.00 20.41 -8.55
C PHE A 311 -4.10 21.93 -8.65
N GLY A 312 -4.99 22.42 -9.51
CA GLY A 312 -5.18 23.86 -9.75
C GLY A 312 -6.08 24.58 -8.76
N SER A 313 -6.57 23.89 -7.70
CA SER A 313 -7.61 24.40 -6.79
C SER A 313 -8.82 24.96 -7.56
N ASP A 314 -9.14 24.32 -8.72
CA ASP A 314 -10.29 24.71 -9.58
C ASP A 314 -11.59 24.13 -8.99
N PRO A 315 -12.54 24.98 -8.54
CA PRO A 315 -13.77 24.52 -7.91
C PRO A 315 -14.78 23.93 -8.92
N ASN A 316 -14.27 23.18 -9.90
CA ASN A 316 -15.05 22.58 -10.99
C ASN A 316 -15.65 21.23 -10.56
N TYR A 317 -16.64 21.29 -9.69
CA TYR A 317 -17.37 20.10 -9.22
C TYR A 317 -18.06 19.32 -10.34
N GLY A 318 -18.32 19.95 -11.50
CA GLY A 318 -18.85 19.26 -12.68
C GLY A 318 -17.97 18.09 -13.13
N ARG A 319 -16.65 18.15 -12.91
CA ARG A 319 -15.72 17.05 -13.19
C ARG A 319 -15.92 15.86 -12.24
N ILE A 320 -16.28 16.13 -10.98
CA ILE A 320 -16.60 15.06 -10.01
C ILE A 320 -17.90 14.39 -10.42
N MET A 321 -18.93 15.18 -10.77
CA MET A 321 -20.22 14.63 -11.21
C MET A 321 -20.10 13.86 -12.53
N MET A 322 -19.28 14.34 -13.46
CA MET A 322 -18.96 13.63 -14.70
C MET A 322 -18.29 12.27 -14.38
N ALA A 323 -17.33 12.24 -13.45
CA ALA A 323 -16.67 11.00 -13.05
C ALA A 323 -17.66 10.03 -12.39
N LEU A 324 -18.56 10.51 -11.53
CA LEU A 324 -19.66 9.71 -10.97
C LEU A 324 -20.52 9.09 -12.07
N GLY A 325 -20.96 9.89 -13.05
CA GLY A 325 -21.76 9.42 -14.17
C GLY A 325 -21.07 8.35 -15.03
N ASN A 326 -19.74 8.45 -15.20
CA ASN A 326 -18.93 7.47 -15.94
C ASN A 326 -18.76 6.13 -15.20
N SER A 327 -19.12 6.05 -13.91
CA SER A 327 -18.97 4.82 -13.13
C SER A 327 -19.83 3.67 -13.66
N GLY A 328 -20.95 3.97 -14.32
CA GLY A 328 -21.96 2.97 -14.71
C GLY A 328 -22.75 2.38 -13.54
N CYS A 329 -22.58 2.93 -12.33
CA CYS A 329 -23.42 2.60 -11.18
C CYS A 329 -24.76 3.35 -11.28
N LYS A 330 -25.80 2.77 -10.68
CA LYS A 330 -27.12 3.39 -10.67
C LYS A 330 -27.29 4.27 -9.43
N PHE A 331 -27.69 5.50 -9.62
CA PHE A 331 -28.10 6.43 -8.57
C PHE A 331 -29.07 7.46 -9.16
N ASN A 332 -29.86 8.10 -8.31
CA ASN A 332 -30.74 9.19 -8.72
C ASN A 332 -30.04 10.51 -8.43
N LEU A 333 -29.86 11.34 -9.46
CA LEU A 333 -29.15 12.62 -9.32
C LEU A 333 -29.81 13.52 -8.26
N GLU A 334 -31.13 13.47 -8.11
CA GLU A 334 -31.89 14.29 -7.15
C GLU A 334 -31.61 13.93 -5.69
N ASP A 335 -30.97 12.76 -5.42
CA ASP A 335 -30.62 12.33 -4.07
C ASP A 335 -29.14 12.62 -3.73
N VAL A 336 -28.33 13.00 -4.75
CA VAL A 336 -26.88 13.17 -4.59
C VAL A 336 -26.56 14.43 -3.80
N ARG A 337 -25.73 14.25 -2.77
CA ARG A 337 -25.04 15.33 -2.04
C ARG A 337 -23.55 15.25 -2.29
N LEU A 338 -22.92 16.41 -2.45
CA LEU A 338 -21.49 16.55 -2.65
C LEU A 338 -20.95 17.63 -1.71
N THR A 339 -19.91 17.30 -0.96
CA THR A 339 -19.19 18.20 -0.06
C THR A 339 -17.70 18.13 -0.34
N ILE A 340 -17.02 19.27 -0.37
CA ILE A 340 -15.56 19.37 -0.41
C ILE A 340 -15.08 19.80 0.97
N LYS A 341 -14.06 19.06 1.48
CA LYS A 341 -13.42 19.38 2.74
C LYS A 341 -11.91 19.60 2.54
N GLY A 342 -11.38 20.65 3.18
CA GLY A 342 -9.95 20.93 3.23
C GLY A 342 -9.60 21.74 4.46
N GLY A 343 -8.62 21.26 5.24
CA GLY A 343 -8.33 21.81 6.56
C GLY A 343 -9.57 21.76 7.46
N ASP A 344 -9.91 22.88 8.10
CA ASP A 344 -11.10 23.00 8.96
C ASP A 344 -12.38 23.38 8.17
N MET A 345 -12.28 23.55 6.85
CA MET A 345 -13.41 23.92 6.00
C MET A 345 -14.13 22.67 5.50
N GLU A 346 -15.46 22.69 5.62
CA GLU A 346 -16.35 21.69 5.02
C GLU A 346 -17.45 22.44 4.26
N VAL A 347 -17.41 22.38 2.92
CA VAL A 347 -18.19 23.21 2.02
C VAL A 347 -19.15 22.34 1.22
N PRO A 348 -20.48 22.40 1.48
CA PRO A 348 -21.45 21.72 0.66
C PRO A 348 -21.49 22.34 -0.73
N ILE A 349 -21.45 21.48 -1.76
CA ILE A 349 -21.40 21.85 -3.18
C ILE A 349 -22.73 21.58 -3.87
N LEU A 350 -23.28 20.38 -3.64
CA LEU A 350 -24.57 19.94 -4.14
C LEU A 350 -25.42 19.45 -2.97
N ASP A 351 -26.69 19.80 -3.00
CA ASP A 351 -27.73 19.17 -2.20
C ASP A 351 -28.90 18.80 -3.11
N SER A 352 -29.38 17.57 -3.00
CA SER A 352 -30.47 17.07 -3.81
C SER A 352 -30.22 17.29 -5.33
N GLY A 353 -29.00 17.04 -5.78
CA GLY A 353 -28.56 17.16 -7.16
C GLY A 353 -28.43 18.59 -7.70
N ALA A 354 -28.73 19.61 -6.90
CA ALA A 354 -28.66 21.01 -7.31
C ALA A 354 -27.50 21.76 -6.61
N PRO A 355 -26.84 22.73 -7.28
CA PRO A 355 -25.82 23.57 -6.66
C PRO A 355 -26.34 24.35 -5.47
N VAL A 356 -25.63 24.27 -4.34
CA VAL A 356 -25.98 25.00 -3.10
C VAL A 356 -25.58 26.47 -3.19
N PHE A 357 -24.62 26.82 -4.03
CA PHE A 357 -24.12 28.19 -4.22
C PHE A 357 -23.98 28.55 -5.69
N GLN A 358 -24.14 29.84 -5.99
CA GLN A 358 -24.11 30.37 -7.35
C GLN A 358 -23.37 31.72 -7.45
N ASP A 359 -22.77 32.21 -6.35
CA ASP A 359 -22.08 33.50 -6.31
C ASP A 359 -20.56 33.35 -6.24
N GLU A 360 -19.82 34.38 -6.64
CA GLU A 360 -18.33 34.38 -6.69
C GLU A 360 -17.70 34.15 -5.32
N ARG A 361 -18.35 34.61 -4.23
CA ARG A 361 -17.83 34.45 -2.87
C ARG A 361 -17.86 32.97 -2.44
N SER A 362 -18.92 32.27 -2.77
CA SER A 362 -19.06 30.84 -2.48
C SER A 362 -18.06 30.02 -3.29
N VAL A 363 -17.81 30.39 -4.56
CA VAL A 363 -16.77 29.75 -5.39
C VAL A 363 -15.37 29.92 -4.76
N GLU A 364 -15.08 31.10 -4.21
CA GLU A 364 -13.79 31.34 -3.55
C GLU A 364 -13.61 30.51 -2.28
N VAL A 365 -14.66 30.29 -1.50
CA VAL A 365 -14.62 29.41 -0.31
C VAL A 365 -14.29 27.98 -0.71
N VAL A 366 -14.85 27.46 -1.78
CA VAL A 366 -14.49 26.12 -2.32
C VAL A 366 -13.03 26.07 -2.73
N ARG A 367 -12.55 27.12 -3.43
CA ARG A 367 -11.13 27.22 -3.83
C ARG A 367 -10.21 27.18 -2.62
N MET A 368 -10.52 27.92 -1.57
CA MET A 368 -9.74 27.92 -0.32
C MET A 368 -9.73 26.53 0.33
N ALA A 369 -10.84 25.79 0.32
CA ALA A 369 -10.87 24.41 0.80
C ALA A 369 -9.97 23.50 -0.06
N MET A 370 -10.04 23.65 -1.39
CA MET A 370 -9.23 22.84 -2.32
C MET A 370 -7.75 23.21 -2.34
N ASP A 371 -7.35 24.36 -1.80
CA ASP A 371 -5.95 24.80 -1.73
C ASP A 371 -5.17 24.15 -0.57
N ASN A 372 -5.80 23.32 0.22
CA ASN A 372 -5.15 22.54 1.27
C ASN A 372 -4.35 21.37 0.69
N LYS A 373 -3.35 20.91 1.46
CA LYS A 373 -2.54 19.72 1.10
C LYS A 373 -3.34 18.42 1.14
N GLU A 374 -4.42 18.39 1.88
CA GLU A 374 -5.35 17.27 1.94
C GLU A 374 -6.75 17.78 1.59
N VAL A 375 -7.35 17.18 0.57
CA VAL A 375 -8.68 17.51 0.07
C VAL A 375 -9.55 16.25 0.12
N SER A 376 -10.69 16.33 0.83
CA SER A 376 -11.67 15.25 0.85
C SER A 376 -12.87 15.60 -0.04
N ILE A 377 -13.27 14.63 -0.86
CA ILE A 377 -14.48 14.66 -1.68
C ILE A 377 -15.48 13.70 -1.03
N LEU A 378 -16.54 14.24 -0.46
CA LEU A 378 -17.57 13.48 0.23
C LEU A 378 -18.82 13.43 -0.66
N VAL A 379 -19.22 12.24 -1.05
CA VAL A 379 -20.40 11.99 -1.89
C VAL A 379 -21.37 11.11 -1.10
N ASP A 380 -22.61 11.55 -1.01
CA ASP A 380 -23.72 10.74 -0.50
C ASP A 380 -24.73 10.53 -1.62
N LEU A 381 -25.07 9.27 -1.89
CA LEU A 381 -25.97 8.88 -2.98
C LEU A 381 -27.43 8.73 -2.56
N GLY A 382 -27.70 8.57 -1.26
CA GLY A 382 -29.07 8.40 -0.71
C GLY A 382 -29.81 7.14 -1.16
N VAL A 383 -29.13 6.16 -1.77
CA VAL A 383 -29.78 4.94 -2.34
C VAL A 383 -29.81 3.80 -1.34
N GLY A 384 -28.69 3.57 -0.64
CA GLY A 384 -28.50 2.45 0.30
C GLY A 384 -27.70 2.86 1.53
N ASN A 385 -26.98 1.88 2.13
CA ASN A 385 -26.20 2.09 3.35
C ASN A 385 -24.71 1.79 3.17
N GLU A 386 -24.30 1.34 1.98
CA GLU A 386 -22.92 0.94 1.76
C GLU A 386 -22.00 2.16 1.58
N THR A 387 -20.77 2.00 2.07
CA THR A 387 -19.77 3.06 2.05
C THR A 387 -18.43 2.54 1.58
N ALA A 388 -17.65 3.42 0.91
CA ALA A 388 -16.25 3.18 0.63
C ALA A 388 -15.45 4.47 0.78
N THR A 389 -14.17 4.32 1.16
CA THR A 389 -13.20 5.43 1.17
C THR A 389 -11.97 5.00 0.38
N GLY A 390 -11.41 5.91 -0.39
CA GLY A 390 -10.17 5.65 -1.12
C GLY A 390 -9.30 6.91 -1.23
N TRP A 391 -8.06 6.70 -1.60
CA TRP A 391 -7.04 7.74 -1.59
C TRP A 391 -6.32 7.81 -2.93
N GLY A 392 -6.06 9.01 -3.37
CA GLY A 392 -5.27 9.32 -4.55
C GLY A 392 -4.50 10.61 -4.33
N CYS A 393 -3.91 11.12 -5.40
CA CYS A 393 -3.25 12.41 -5.40
C CYS A 393 -3.67 13.23 -6.60
N ASP A 394 -3.33 14.51 -6.61
CA ASP A 394 -3.48 15.40 -7.74
C ASP A 394 -2.62 14.96 -8.95
N LEU A 395 -2.90 15.50 -10.13
CA LEU A 395 -2.13 15.27 -11.35
C LEU A 395 -1.39 16.57 -11.71
N THR A 396 -0.06 16.52 -11.59
CA THR A 396 0.81 17.67 -11.78
C THR A 396 1.65 17.57 -13.06
N TYR A 397 2.31 18.63 -13.45
CA TYR A 397 3.30 18.60 -14.53
C TYR A 397 4.50 17.72 -14.20
N ASP A 398 4.84 17.60 -12.90
CA ASP A 398 5.96 16.80 -12.43
C ASP A 398 5.73 15.30 -12.62
N TYR A 399 4.47 14.83 -12.53
CA TYR A 399 4.14 13.44 -12.88
C TYR A 399 4.59 13.11 -14.32
N VAL A 400 4.24 13.96 -15.26
CA VAL A 400 4.62 13.77 -16.68
C VAL A 400 6.12 13.86 -16.85
N ARG A 401 6.78 14.85 -16.22
CA ARG A 401 8.23 15.03 -16.29
C ARG A 401 8.97 13.82 -15.74
N ILE A 402 8.63 13.34 -14.55
CA ILE A 402 9.25 12.18 -13.92
C ILE A 402 9.14 10.96 -14.83
N ASN A 403 7.94 10.67 -15.35
CA ASN A 403 7.69 9.47 -16.14
C ASN A 403 8.25 9.55 -17.58
N ALA A 404 8.36 10.75 -18.16
CA ALA A 404 8.99 10.96 -19.47
C ALA A 404 10.52 10.85 -19.41
N GLU A 405 11.14 11.21 -18.29
CA GLU A 405 12.58 11.19 -18.09
C GLU A 405 13.08 9.93 -17.38
N TYR A 406 12.18 9.09 -16.85
CA TYR A 406 12.51 7.85 -16.16
C TYR A 406 12.98 6.77 -17.15
N SER A 407 14.26 6.84 -17.48
CA SER A 407 14.92 5.89 -18.40
C SER A 407 16.18 5.25 -17.80
N THR A 408 16.18 5.04 -16.51
CA THR A 408 17.36 4.46 -15.83
C THR A 408 17.16 3.01 -15.46
#